data_99db9750539140a56cdfbf15e22bea2f
#
_entry.id   99db9750539140a56cdfbf15e22bea2f
#
_cell.length_a   1.000
_cell.length_b   1.000
_cell.length_c   1.000
_cell.angle_alpha   90.00
_cell.angle_beta   90.00
_cell.angle_gamma   90.00
#
_symmetry.space_group_name_H-M   'P 1'
#
loop_
_entity.id
_entity.type
_entity.pdbx_description
1 polymer ?
#
loop_
_entity_poly.entity_id
_entity_poly.type
_entity_poly.pdbx_seq_one_letter_code
_entity_poly.pdbx_strand_id
1 'polypeptide(L)'
;VPSDAEAVAGAVVAALESQGRPVLRVDAEDYLRPRSLRLEHGPHDPDAGYEGWYDVYALLREVLDPLAPDGAGTWLPALWDAERDRATRQERRAAPPAAVLVLTGPFLLRWEMSGALDAVVHLQTSEAAQRRRLPAGDAERVVGAWARYLEETDPAARADLVVRCEDPRHPALVHP
;
A
#
# COMPACT_ATOMS: atom_id res chain seq x y z
N VAL A 1 0.67 -8.69 5.14
CA VAL A 1 1.51 -8.18 6.26
C VAL A 1 2.63 -7.37 5.66
N PRO A 2 3.06 -6.23 6.22
CA PRO A 2 4.07 -5.35 5.61
C PRO A 2 5.35 -6.05 5.15
N SER A 3 5.84 -7.02 5.91
CA SER A 3 7.04 -7.81 5.56
C SER A 3 6.89 -8.62 4.26
N ASP A 4 5.69 -9.11 3.94
CA ASP A 4 5.45 -9.88 2.72
C ASP A 4 5.42 -8.94 1.51
N ALA A 5 4.76 -7.78 1.65
CA ALA A 5 4.71 -6.75 0.62
C ALA A 5 6.11 -6.22 0.30
N GLU A 6 6.92 -5.97 1.31
CA GLU A 6 8.30 -5.50 1.13
C GLU A 6 9.17 -6.54 0.40
N ALA A 7 9.04 -7.83 0.73
CA ALA A 7 9.80 -8.88 0.06
C ALA A 7 9.43 -9.00 -1.43
N VAL A 8 8.14 -8.99 -1.75
CA VAL A 8 7.65 -9.06 -3.14
C VAL A 8 8.03 -7.79 -3.90
N ALA A 9 7.81 -6.61 -3.32
CA ALA A 9 8.20 -5.34 -3.93
C ALA A 9 9.71 -5.28 -4.18
N GLY A 10 10.53 -5.74 -3.24
CA GLY A 10 11.99 -5.82 -3.41
C GLY A 10 12.40 -6.68 -4.60
N ALA A 11 11.74 -7.83 -4.80
CA ALA A 11 11.99 -8.69 -5.96
C ALA A 11 11.58 -8.01 -7.28
N VAL A 12 10.44 -7.32 -7.31
CA VAL A 12 9.98 -6.54 -8.47
C VAL A 12 10.96 -5.41 -8.79
N VAL A 13 11.38 -4.65 -7.78
CA VAL A 13 12.37 -3.57 -7.93
C VAL A 13 13.66 -4.10 -8.52
N ALA A 14 14.23 -5.18 -7.95
CA ALA A 14 15.47 -5.77 -8.44
C ALA A 14 15.34 -6.24 -9.90
N ALA A 15 14.20 -6.82 -10.28
CA ALA A 15 13.95 -7.25 -11.65
C ALA A 15 13.89 -6.07 -12.62
N LEU A 16 13.20 -4.97 -12.26
CA LEU A 16 13.12 -3.76 -13.07
C LEU A 16 14.47 -3.06 -13.23
N GLU A 17 15.23 -2.94 -12.14
CA GLU A 17 16.57 -2.34 -12.15
C GLU A 17 17.57 -3.18 -13.00
N SER A 18 17.46 -4.51 -12.96
CA SER A 18 18.26 -5.39 -13.81
C SER A 18 18.00 -5.20 -15.31
N GLN A 19 16.81 -4.68 -15.65
CA GLN A 19 16.43 -4.30 -17.02
C GLN A 19 16.76 -2.83 -17.36
N GLY A 20 17.46 -2.13 -16.46
CA GLY A 20 17.81 -0.72 -16.63
C GLY A 20 16.64 0.25 -16.46
N ARG A 21 15.51 -0.17 -15.85
CA ARG A 21 14.36 0.70 -15.59
C ARG A 21 14.55 1.44 -14.28
N PRO A 22 14.50 2.78 -14.27
CA PRO A 22 14.46 3.53 -13.02
C PRO A 22 13.22 3.19 -12.19
N VAL A 23 13.37 3.01 -10.88
CA VAL A 23 12.25 2.67 -10.00
C VAL A 23 12.06 3.74 -8.93
N LEU A 24 10.82 4.17 -8.76
CA LEU A 24 10.36 4.99 -7.64
C LEU A 24 9.65 4.07 -6.65
N ARG A 25 9.98 4.20 -5.36
CA ARG A 25 9.34 3.42 -4.29
C ARG A 25 8.55 4.35 -3.40
N VAL A 26 7.30 3.98 -3.15
CA VAL A 26 6.40 4.64 -2.20
C VAL A 26 5.69 3.58 -1.38
N ASP A 27 5.61 3.79 -0.07
CA ASP A 27 4.78 3.00 0.83
C ASP A 27 3.58 3.85 1.29
N ALA A 28 2.40 3.26 1.33
CA ALA A 28 1.22 3.93 1.86
C ALA A 28 1.38 4.34 3.33
N GLU A 29 2.28 3.70 4.08
CA GLU A 29 2.61 4.09 5.45
C GLU A 29 3.30 5.47 5.53
N ASP A 30 3.94 5.92 4.46
CA ASP A 30 4.46 7.29 4.32
C ASP A 30 3.34 8.34 4.15
N TYR A 31 2.10 7.89 4.02
CA TYR A 31 0.88 8.68 3.85
C TYR A 31 -0.17 8.38 4.92
N LEU A 32 0.27 8.02 6.12
CA LEU A 32 -0.62 7.88 7.27
C LEU A 32 -1.23 9.23 7.65
N ARG A 33 -2.47 9.20 8.12
CA ARG A 33 -3.09 10.37 8.75
C ARG A 33 -2.51 10.58 10.16
N PRO A 34 -2.59 11.80 10.72
CA PRO A 34 -2.20 12.06 12.11
C PRO A 34 -2.81 11.05 13.09
N ARG A 35 -2.07 10.66 14.10
CA ARG A 35 -2.53 9.69 15.10
C ARG A 35 -3.83 10.10 15.79
N SER A 36 -4.03 11.40 16.01
CA SER A 36 -5.27 11.95 16.57
C SER A 36 -6.49 11.62 15.72
N LEU A 37 -6.36 11.63 14.39
CA LEU A 37 -7.43 11.26 13.47
C LEU A 37 -7.59 9.75 13.35
N ARG A 38 -6.47 9.01 13.28
CA ARG A 38 -6.49 7.55 13.19
C ARG A 38 -7.13 6.88 14.41
N LEU A 39 -7.03 7.51 15.58
CA LEU A 39 -7.54 6.97 16.86
C LEU A 39 -8.80 7.70 17.35
N GLU A 40 -9.45 8.52 16.54
CA GLU A 40 -10.64 9.27 16.92
C GLU A 40 -11.78 8.35 17.42
N HIS A 41 -11.92 7.18 16.79
CA HIS A 41 -12.90 6.14 17.17
C HIS A 41 -12.31 5.00 17.99
N GLY A 42 -11.09 5.19 18.52
CA GLY A 42 -10.35 4.21 19.29
C GLY A 42 -9.39 3.37 18.45
N PRO A 43 -8.50 2.60 19.12
CA PRO A 43 -7.42 1.88 18.43
C PRO A 43 -7.87 0.59 17.74
N HIS A 44 -9.08 0.10 18.02
CA HIS A 44 -9.57 -1.20 17.57
C HIS A 44 -10.65 -1.12 16.49
N ASP A 45 -11.07 0.09 16.13
CA ASP A 45 -12.15 0.32 15.17
C ASP A 45 -11.74 -0.12 13.74
N PRO A 46 -12.42 -1.13 13.14
CA PRO A 46 -12.12 -1.61 11.79
C PRO A 46 -12.42 -0.59 10.70
N ASP A 47 -13.49 0.22 10.86
CA ASP A 47 -13.88 1.21 9.86
C ASP A 47 -12.87 2.36 9.83
N ALA A 48 -12.42 2.82 11.00
CA ALA A 48 -11.32 3.76 11.09
C ALA A 48 -10.02 3.16 10.50
N GLY A 49 -9.79 1.85 10.68
CA GLY A 49 -8.67 1.12 10.08
C GLY A 49 -8.72 1.11 8.56
N TYR A 50 -9.90 1.01 7.97
CA TYR A 50 -10.10 0.97 6.52
C TYR A 50 -10.16 2.37 5.89
N GLU A 51 -11.01 3.25 6.41
CA GLU A 51 -11.27 4.56 5.81
C GLU A 51 -10.35 5.67 6.31
N GLY A 52 -9.98 5.61 7.59
CA GLY A 52 -9.35 6.72 8.32
C GLY A 52 -7.86 6.57 8.58
N TRP A 53 -7.23 5.46 8.22
CA TRP A 53 -5.83 5.22 8.58
C TRP A 53 -4.84 5.88 7.63
N TYR A 54 -5.13 5.82 6.32
CA TYR A 54 -4.28 6.34 5.25
C TYR A 54 -4.90 7.56 4.59
N ASP A 55 -4.09 8.54 4.23
CA ASP A 55 -4.50 9.69 3.44
C ASP A 55 -4.43 9.35 1.94
N VAL A 56 -5.45 8.62 1.47
CA VAL A 56 -5.55 8.17 0.08
C VAL A 56 -5.58 9.35 -0.89
N TYR A 57 -6.25 10.44 -0.52
CA TYR A 57 -6.32 11.63 -1.37
C TYR A 57 -4.99 12.37 -1.45
N ALA A 58 -4.20 12.36 -0.37
CA ALA A 58 -2.84 12.87 -0.44
C ALA A 58 -1.95 11.97 -1.31
N LEU A 59 -2.08 10.65 -1.22
CA LEU A 59 -1.34 9.72 -2.07
C LEU A 59 -1.66 9.94 -3.56
N LEU A 60 -2.93 10.12 -3.91
CA LEU A 60 -3.36 10.48 -5.26
C LEU A 60 -2.71 11.81 -5.70
N ARG A 61 -2.96 12.89 -4.97
CA ARG A 61 -2.53 14.25 -5.31
C ARG A 61 -1.01 14.42 -5.35
N GLU A 62 -0.27 13.73 -4.46
CA GLU A 62 1.17 13.96 -4.28
C GLU A 62 2.04 12.95 -5.07
N VAL A 63 1.47 11.81 -5.47
CA VAL A 63 2.20 10.73 -6.13
C VAL A 63 1.57 10.33 -7.45
N LEU A 64 0.33 9.80 -7.43
CA LEU A 64 -0.24 9.13 -8.59
C LEU A 64 -0.62 10.12 -9.70
N ASP A 65 -1.37 11.17 -9.39
CA ASP A 65 -1.77 12.19 -10.38
C ASP A 65 -0.55 12.90 -11.01
N PRO A 66 0.46 13.32 -10.22
CA PRO A 66 1.63 13.96 -10.81
C PRO A 66 2.50 13.02 -11.65
N LEU A 67 2.46 11.71 -11.42
CA LEU A 67 3.20 10.71 -12.19
C LEU A 67 2.39 10.11 -13.34
N ALA A 68 1.11 10.43 -13.46
CA ALA A 68 0.29 10.06 -14.62
C ALA A 68 0.86 10.63 -15.92
N PRO A 69 0.50 10.09 -17.11
CA PRO A 69 1.08 10.49 -18.39
C PRO A 69 1.04 12.00 -18.65
N ASP A 70 -0.02 12.69 -18.22
CA ASP A 70 -0.18 14.15 -18.37
C ASP A 70 0.18 14.93 -17.09
N GLY A 71 0.80 14.28 -16.12
CA GLY A 71 1.16 14.87 -14.84
C GLY A 71 2.44 15.70 -14.88
N ALA A 72 2.76 16.33 -13.76
CA ALA A 72 3.92 17.22 -13.63
C ALA A 72 5.28 16.49 -13.64
N GLY A 73 5.30 15.17 -13.59
CA GLY A 73 6.52 14.36 -13.52
C GLY A 73 7.31 14.53 -12.22
N THR A 74 6.66 15.04 -11.17
CA THR A 74 7.28 15.21 -9.84
C THR A 74 6.43 14.55 -8.77
N TRP A 75 7.02 14.04 -7.72
CA TRP A 75 6.33 13.32 -6.67
C TRP A 75 6.91 13.66 -5.29
N LEU A 76 6.09 13.49 -4.25
CA LEU A 76 6.53 13.64 -2.86
C LEU A 76 6.80 12.25 -2.28
N PRO A 77 8.02 11.94 -1.79
CA PRO A 77 8.35 10.59 -1.32
C PRO A 77 7.61 10.16 -0.05
N ALA A 78 7.36 11.08 0.87
CA ALA A 78 6.64 10.82 2.11
C ALA A 78 5.99 12.11 2.63
N LEU A 79 4.76 11.99 3.10
CA LEU A 79 4.00 13.09 3.69
C LEU A 79 4.09 13.07 5.22
N TRP A 80 4.11 11.88 5.81
CA TRP A 80 3.99 11.68 7.26
C TRP A 80 5.10 10.80 7.82
N ASP A 81 5.67 11.21 8.95
CA ASP A 81 6.58 10.42 9.76
C ASP A 81 5.76 9.73 10.86
N ALA A 82 5.48 8.44 10.66
CA ALA A 82 4.63 7.65 11.55
C ALA A 82 5.21 7.50 12.96
N GLU A 83 6.54 7.44 13.09
CA GLU A 83 7.24 7.26 14.36
C GLU A 83 7.14 8.52 15.22
N ARG A 84 7.33 9.69 14.59
CA ARG A 84 7.29 11.00 15.27
C ARG A 84 5.90 11.63 15.26
N ASP A 85 4.94 11.00 14.61
CA ASP A 85 3.58 11.47 14.39
C ASP A 85 3.51 12.94 13.93
N ARG A 86 4.24 13.25 12.87
CA ARG A 86 4.28 14.61 12.30
C ARG A 86 4.52 14.60 10.80
N ALA A 87 4.14 15.68 10.13
CA ALA A 87 4.43 15.86 8.72
C ALA A 87 5.95 15.85 8.46
N THR A 88 6.35 15.19 7.38
CA THR A 88 7.71 15.27 6.87
C THR A 88 7.98 16.64 6.24
N ARG A 89 9.25 16.98 6.05
CA ARG A 89 9.68 18.18 5.31
C ARG A 89 10.41 17.77 4.03
N GLN A 90 9.99 16.66 3.43
CA GLN A 90 10.60 16.23 2.18
C GLN A 90 10.22 17.15 1.03
N GLU A 91 11.15 17.34 0.11
CA GLU A 91 10.91 18.06 -1.13
C GLU A 91 10.37 17.10 -2.21
N ARG A 92 9.62 17.65 -3.16
CA ARG A 92 9.22 16.92 -4.35
C ARG A 92 10.45 16.56 -5.18
N ARG A 93 10.44 15.38 -5.75
CA ARG A 93 11.49 14.86 -6.62
C ARG A 93 10.98 14.76 -8.05
N ALA A 94 11.86 15.03 -9.02
CA ALA A 94 11.55 14.74 -10.41
C ALA A 94 11.68 13.23 -10.69
N ALA A 95 10.71 12.67 -11.38
CA ALA A 95 10.78 11.29 -11.84
C ALA A 95 11.69 11.19 -13.06
N PRO A 96 12.63 10.24 -13.11
CA PRO A 96 13.39 9.96 -14.32
C PRO A 96 12.45 9.53 -15.47
N PRO A 97 12.83 9.80 -16.72
CA PRO A 97 12.07 9.30 -17.86
C PRO A 97 11.90 7.76 -17.81
N ALA A 98 10.70 7.29 -18.14
CA ALA A 98 10.35 5.88 -18.14
C ALA A 98 10.51 5.17 -16.78
N ALA A 99 10.48 5.91 -15.69
CA ALA A 99 10.48 5.34 -14.34
C ALA A 99 9.20 4.51 -14.11
N VAL A 100 9.34 3.48 -13.29
CA VAL A 100 8.23 2.66 -12.79
C VAL A 100 8.02 2.99 -11.33
N LEU A 101 6.78 3.36 -10.97
CA LEU A 101 6.39 3.48 -9.56
C LEU A 101 6.03 2.11 -9.01
N VAL A 102 6.68 1.70 -7.95
CA VAL A 102 6.29 0.55 -7.12
C VAL A 102 5.69 1.09 -5.83
N LEU A 103 4.36 0.99 -5.75
CA LEU A 103 3.59 1.41 -4.59
C LEU A 103 3.23 0.19 -3.74
N THR A 104 3.57 0.22 -2.46
CA THR A 104 3.20 -0.80 -1.49
C THR A 104 2.20 -0.25 -0.48
N GLY A 105 1.34 -1.12 0.04
CA GLY A 105 0.40 -0.74 1.10
C GLY A 105 -0.87 -1.57 1.10
N PRO A 106 -1.70 -1.44 2.12
CA PRO A 106 -3.01 -2.07 2.17
C PRO A 106 -4.05 -1.28 1.36
N PHE A 107 -5.10 -1.96 0.94
CA PHE A 107 -6.32 -1.37 0.38
C PHE A 107 -6.13 -0.55 -0.92
N LEU A 108 -5.12 -0.85 -1.74
CA LEU A 108 -4.78 -0.08 -2.94
C LEU A 108 -5.78 -0.24 -4.09
N LEU A 109 -6.70 -1.22 -4.04
CA LEU A 109 -7.78 -1.37 -5.02
C LEU A 109 -9.09 -0.72 -4.59
N ARG A 110 -9.08 0.16 -3.61
CA ARG A 110 -10.25 0.96 -3.22
C ARG A 110 -10.76 1.78 -4.41
N TRP A 111 -12.05 2.12 -4.36
CA TRP A 111 -12.70 2.86 -5.45
C TRP A 111 -12.01 4.20 -5.76
N GLU A 112 -11.47 4.89 -4.74
CA GLU A 112 -10.76 6.17 -4.92
C GLU A 112 -9.51 6.05 -5.77
N MET A 113 -8.88 4.88 -5.76
CA MET A 113 -7.65 4.59 -6.51
C MET A 113 -7.93 3.82 -7.82
N SER A 114 -9.21 3.62 -8.16
CA SER A 114 -9.61 2.89 -9.35
C SER A 114 -9.11 3.58 -10.62
N GLY A 115 -8.36 2.84 -11.44
CA GLY A 115 -7.78 3.36 -12.68
C GLY A 115 -6.47 4.14 -12.53
N ALA A 116 -5.95 4.29 -11.30
CA ALA A 116 -4.68 4.98 -11.06
C ALA A 116 -3.45 4.04 -11.12
N LEU A 117 -3.68 2.74 -11.19
CA LEU A 117 -2.62 1.71 -11.19
C LEU A 117 -2.68 0.92 -12.51
N ASP A 118 -1.53 0.76 -13.18
CA ASP A 118 -1.40 0.03 -14.44
C ASP A 118 -1.35 -1.49 -14.23
N ALA A 119 -0.82 -1.95 -13.10
CA ALA A 119 -0.73 -3.36 -12.73
C ALA A 119 -0.80 -3.54 -11.21
N VAL A 120 -1.43 -4.60 -10.76
CA VAL A 120 -1.65 -4.88 -9.35
C VAL A 120 -1.26 -6.31 -8.99
N VAL A 121 -0.43 -6.44 -7.97
CA VAL A 121 -0.11 -7.71 -7.31
C VAL A 121 -0.83 -7.76 -5.97
N HIS A 122 -1.80 -8.67 -5.82
CA HIS A 122 -2.50 -8.89 -4.56
C HIS A 122 -1.83 -9.99 -3.73
N LEU A 123 -1.46 -9.65 -2.49
CA LEU A 123 -0.91 -10.61 -1.53
C LEU A 123 -2.03 -11.17 -0.66
N GLN A 124 -2.40 -12.41 -0.91
CA GLN A 124 -3.46 -13.11 -0.20
C GLN A 124 -2.90 -13.81 1.05
N THR A 125 -3.45 -13.48 2.20
CA THR A 125 -3.11 -14.11 3.49
C THR A 125 -4.39 -14.41 4.24
N SER A 126 -4.54 -15.62 4.79
CA SER A 126 -5.73 -15.97 5.57
C SER A 126 -5.82 -15.15 6.86
N GLU A 127 -7.04 -14.96 7.37
CA GLU A 127 -7.28 -14.28 8.64
C GLU A 127 -6.47 -14.90 9.78
N ALA A 128 -6.42 -16.24 9.84
CA ALA A 128 -5.67 -16.94 10.86
C ALA A 128 -4.16 -16.63 10.79
N ALA A 129 -3.60 -16.51 9.58
CA ALA A 129 -2.20 -16.13 9.41
C ALA A 129 -1.96 -14.65 9.74
N GLN A 130 -2.89 -13.76 9.39
CA GLN A 130 -2.83 -12.35 9.78
C GLN A 130 -2.83 -12.20 11.31
N ARG A 131 -3.79 -12.82 12.00
CA ARG A 131 -3.87 -12.76 13.49
C ARG A 131 -2.62 -13.26 14.18
N ARG A 132 -1.97 -14.30 13.66
CA ARG A 132 -0.71 -14.80 14.22
C ARG A 132 0.47 -13.83 14.09
N ARG A 133 0.45 -12.97 13.08
CA ARG A 133 1.57 -12.07 12.73
C ARG A 133 1.39 -10.65 13.26
N LEU A 134 0.17 -10.26 13.56
CA LEU A 134 -0.13 -8.92 14.06
C LEU A 134 0.07 -8.84 15.58
N PRO A 135 0.51 -7.67 16.09
CA PRO A 135 0.43 -7.39 17.52
C PRO A 135 -1.02 -7.57 18.00
N ALA A 136 -1.20 -8.14 19.20
CA ALA A 136 -2.53 -8.43 19.72
C ALA A 136 -3.46 -7.21 19.78
N GLY A 137 -2.91 -6.01 20.03
CA GLY A 137 -3.68 -4.77 20.06
C GLY A 137 -4.16 -4.26 18.69
N ASP A 138 -3.54 -4.73 17.60
CA ASP A 138 -3.88 -4.29 16.23
C ASP A 138 -4.79 -5.28 15.50
N ALA A 139 -4.87 -6.53 15.98
CA ALA A 139 -5.49 -7.61 15.24
C ALA A 139 -6.97 -7.36 14.92
N GLU A 140 -7.74 -6.79 15.86
CA GLU A 140 -9.16 -6.51 15.66
C GLU A 140 -9.38 -5.48 14.56
N ARG A 141 -8.69 -4.35 14.66
CA ARG A 141 -8.76 -3.28 13.66
C ARG A 141 -8.30 -3.74 12.29
N VAL A 142 -7.12 -4.36 12.21
CA VAL A 142 -6.52 -4.72 10.92
C VAL A 142 -7.31 -5.83 10.22
N VAL A 143 -7.69 -6.88 10.95
CA VAL A 143 -8.46 -7.99 10.37
C VAL A 143 -9.86 -7.54 9.95
N GLY A 144 -10.53 -6.73 10.77
CA GLY A 144 -11.84 -6.18 10.41
C GLY A 144 -11.78 -5.23 9.21
N ALA A 145 -10.77 -4.37 9.14
CA ALA A 145 -10.54 -3.51 7.97
C ALA A 145 -10.28 -4.33 6.68
N TRP A 146 -9.52 -5.42 6.77
CA TRP A 146 -9.29 -6.34 5.65
C TRP A 146 -10.56 -7.08 5.25
N ALA A 147 -11.37 -7.55 6.20
CA ALA A 147 -12.64 -8.21 5.90
C ALA A 147 -13.57 -7.29 5.08
N ARG A 148 -13.70 -6.03 5.50
CA ARG A 148 -14.46 -5.02 4.77
C ARG A 148 -13.90 -4.76 3.38
N TYR A 149 -12.59 -4.60 3.26
CA TYR A 149 -11.93 -4.41 1.96
C TYR A 149 -12.17 -5.58 1.00
N LEU A 150 -12.09 -6.81 1.48
CA LEU A 150 -12.35 -8.00 0.67
C LEU A 150 -13.79 -8.06 0.18
N GLU A 151 -14.76 -7.69 1.03
CA GLU A 151 -16.18 -7.66 0.68
C GLU A 151 -16.49 -6.57 -0.35
N GLU A 152 -15.96 -5.36 -0.17
CA GLU A 152 -16.24 -4.22 -1.06
C GLU A 152 -15.51 -4.30 -2.40
N THR A 153 -14.33 -4.90 -2.45
CA THR A 153 -13.39 -4.72 -3.56
C THR A 153 -13.15 -5.98 -4.36
N ASP A 154 -13.24 -7.18 -3.76
CA ASP A 154 -12.78 -8.44 -4.34
C ASP A 154 -11.39 -8.31 -5.01
N PRO A 155 -10.35 -8.02 -4.22
CA PRO A 155 -9.03 -7.70 -4.79
C PRO A 155 -8.39 -8.88 -5.53
N ALA A 156 -8.76 -10.13 -5.19
CA ALA A 156 -8.24 -11.30 -5.88
C ALA A 156 -8.77 -11.42 -7.31
N ALA A 157 -10.02 -11.02 -7.56
CA ALA A 157 -10.61 -11.00 -8.90
C ALA A 157 -10.16 -9.79 -9.75
N ARG A 158 -9.65 -8.73 -9.12
CA ARG A 158 -9.27 -7.47 -9.78
C ARG A 158 -7.77 -7.31 -10.00
N ALA A 159 -6.95 -8.08 -9.31
CA ALA A 159 -5.50 -8.03 -9.45
C ALA A 159 -5.03 -8.78 -10.69
N ASP A 160 -3.96 -8.31 -11.31
CA ASP A 160 -3.29 -8.98 -12.43
C ASP A 160 -2.54 -10.22 -11.97
N LEU A 161 -2.12 -10.24 -10.70
CA LEU A 161 -1.40 -11.34 -10.10
C LEU A 161 -1.81 -11.52 -8.65
N VAL A 162 -2.06 -12.76 -8.25
CA VAL A 162 -2.33 -13.12 -6.84
C VAL A 162 -1.22 -14.00 -6.31
N VAL A 163 -0.62 -13.57 -5.19
CA VAL A 163 0.42 -14.33 -4.48
C VAL A 163 -0.11 -14.73 -3.12
N ARG A 164 -0.18 -16.02 -2.84
CA ARG A 164 -0.56 -16.54 -1.53
C ARG A 164 0.63 -16.51 -0.57
N CYS A 165 0.48 -15.82 0.56
CA CYS A 165 1.52 -15.59 1.55
C CYS A 165 1.16 -16.19 2.93
N GLU A 166 0.74 -17.46 2.97
CA GLU A 166 0.45 -18.15 4.24
C GLU A 166 1.72 -18.38 5.08
N ASP A 167 2.82 -18.72 4.45
CA ASP A 167 4.17 -18.72 5.01
C ASP A 167 5.04 -17.75 4.21
N PRO A 168 5.56 -16.67 4.82
CA PRO A 168 6.39 -15.68 4.14
C PRO A 168 7.62 -16.27 3.42
N ARG A 169 8.10 -17.41 3.89
CA ARG A 169 9.27 -18.10 3.30
C ARG A 169 8.92 -18.89 2.05
N HIS A 170 7.62 -19.15 1.81
CA HIS A 170 7.14 -19.97 0.72
C HIS A 170 5.92 -19.31 0.05
N PRO A 171 6.10 -18.12 -0.55
CA PRO A 171 5.04 -17.48 -1.30
C PRO A 171 4.68 -18.36 -2.51
N ALA A 172 3.40 -18.50 -2.80
CA ALA A 172 2.92 -19.28 -3.93
C ALA A 172 2.12 -18.41 -4.89
N LEU A 173 2.48 -18.46 -6.18
CA LEU A 173 1.70 -17.84 -7.22
C LEU A 173 0.37 -18.59 -7.36
N VAL A 174 -0.73 -17.87 -7.33
CA VAL A 174 -2.06 -18.39 -7.66
C VAL A 174 -2.35 -17.95 -9.10
N HIS A 175 -2.42 -18.91 -10.01
CA HIS A 175 -2.88 -18.59 -11.36
C HIS A 175 -4.39 -18.29 -11.30
N PRO A 176 -4.84 -17.21 -11.95
CA PRO A 176 -6.26 -16.95 -12.10
C PRO A 176 -6.96 -18.06 -12.90
#